data_5bdbb2159edc74321b92e7a5cade560b
#
_entry.id   5bdbb2159edc74321b92e7a5cade560b
#
_cell.length_a   1.000
_cell.length_b   1.000
_cell.length_c   1.000
_cell.angle_alpha   90.00
_cell.angle_beta   90.00
_cell.angle_gamma   90.00
#
_symmetry.space_group_name_H-M   'P 1'
#
loop_
_entity.id
_entity.type
_entity.pdbx_description
1 polymer ?
#
loop_
_entity_poly.entity_id
_entity_poly.type
_entity_poly.pdbx_seq_one_letter_code
_entity_poly.pdbx_strand_id
1 'polypeptide(L)'
;MSLALERLVAGTPIPFAGNRVTVVSPELAARFQPGDHLLVEQVSGALLLIPVADQQAASLAIERAEQAFAALASVSDAAISEFFDRFAQRLENPEAWALIEAANQADIERAKARGRSTTRLLADERMRRDMIAGLRAWRDAPPTRGQVISSVEHEGWKVEQVVSPLGVVAFVFEGRPNVFADAAGVLRTGNTAVLRIGSDALGTAQAIVSHALNPALADAGLPAGAVSLVESVNHAAGWAMFADRRLSLAVARGSGQAVSQLGSIAQQAGTAVSLHGTGGAWLIADKDADAARFAAVVPRSLDRKVCNTLNVCLIHRERAAELVPLFLDALQQAGQARGQGCKLHIVDGDQHWLPKDWLDASVQVARAEGYQTEAMAETLAQDQLGREWEWEETPEVSLHIVDDLDSAISLFNRYSPQFTVSLLSDDPQVQSRFYNAVNAPFVGDGFTRWVDGQYALNKPELGLSNWESGRLFARSAILSGDGVFTLRSRMTQIDLTVKR
;
A
#
# COMPACT_ATOMS: atom_id res chain seq x y z
N MET A 1 -15.07 -36.51 1.48
CA MET A 1 -14.86 -36.46 0.03
C MET A 1 -15.18 -35.05 -0.45
N SER A 2 -14.27 -34.36 -1.14
CA SER A 2 -14.59 -33.14 -1.89
C SER A 2 -14.91 -33.51 -3.33
N LEU A 3 -15.93 -32.90 -3.90
CA LEU A 3 -16.31 -33.03 -5.30
C LEU A 3 -15.95 -31.73 -6.03
N ALA A 4 -15.64 -31.83 -7.31
CA ALA A 4 -15.46 -30.63 -8.16
C ALA A 4 -16.82 -29.90 -8.28
N LEU A 5 -16.77 -28.56 -8.29
CA LEU A 5 -17.95 -27.73 -8.52
C LEU A 5 -18.23 -27.70 -10.02
N GLU A 6 -19.16 -28.55 -10.47
CA GLU A 6 -19.54 -28.67 -11.88
C GLU A 6 -20.63 -27.68 -12.30
N ARG A 7 -21.45 -27.24 -11.34
CA ARG A 7 -22.61 -26.38 -11.58
C ARG A 7 -22.88 -25.49 -10.38
N LEU A 8 -23.19 -24.23 -10.65
CA LEU A 8 -23.65 -23.28 -9.64
C LEU A 8 -25.16 -23.00 -9.84
N VAL A 9 -25.96 -23.14 -8.79
CA VAL A 9 -27.41 -22.96 -8.86
C VAL A 9 -27.79 -21.70 -8.10
N ALA A 10 -28.58 -20.82 -8.73
CA ALA A 10 -29.12 -19.63 -8.09
C ALA A 10 -29.95 -20.01 -6.85
N GLY A 11 -29.86 -19.21 -5.79
CA GLY A 11 -30.54 -19.47 -4.53
C GLY A 11 -29.82 -20.45 -3.60
N THR A 12 -28.69 -21.08 -4.04
CA THR A 12 -27.92 -21.98 -3.17
C THR A 12 -27.30 -21.18 -2.01
N PRO A 13 -27.59 -21.56 -0.75
CA PRO A 13 -26.98 -20.93 0.42
C PRO A 13 -25.56 -21.48 0.64
N ILE A 14 -24.60 -20.56 0.88
CA ILE A 14 -23.20 -20.88 1.16
C ILE A 14 -22.85 -20.33 2.54
N PRO A 15 -22.49 -21.18 3.51
CA PRO A 15 -22.06 -20.72 4.83
C PRO A 15 -20.71 -20.00 4.76
N PHE A 16 -20.54 -18.95 5.58
CA PHE A 16 -19.27 -18.24 5.77
C PHE A 16 -19.17 -17.68 7.18
N ALA A 17 -17.97 -17.28 7.62
CA ALA A 17 -17.70 -16.67 8.92
C ALA A 17 -18.36 -17.42 10.12
N GLY A 18 -18.47 -18.72 10.02
CA GLY A 18 -19.00 -19.62 11.08
C GLY A 18 -20.51 -19.72 11.17
N ASN A 19 -21.24 -18.60 11.22
CA ASN A 19 -22.71 -18.59 11.43
C ASN A 19 -23.49 -17.69 10.47
N ARG A 20 -22.87 -17.25 9.38
CA ARG A 20 -23.49 -16.44 8.33
C ARG A 20 -23.73 -17.26 7.08
N VAL A 21 -24.63 -16.78 6.24
CA VAL A 21 -24.96 -17.39 4.96
C VAL A 21 -25.00 -16.31 3.89
N THR A 22 -24.32 -16.53 2.78
CA THR A 22 -24.48 -15.79 1.54
C THR A 22 -25.23 -16.66 0.52
N VAL A 23 -25.86 -16.05 -0.48
CA VAL A 23 -26.69 -16.76 -1.44
C VAL A 23 -26.19 -16.51 -2.86
N VAL A 24 -26.12 -17.55 -3.66
CA VAL A 24 -25.73 -17.47 -5.07
C VAL A 24 -26.78 -16.66 -5.83
N SER A 25 -26.35 -15.56 -6.46
CA SER A 25 -27.26 -14.76 -7.29
C SER A 25 -27.53 -15.44 -8.65
N PRO A 26 -28.67 -15.11 -9.31
CA PRO A 26 -28.95 -15.60 -10.66
C PRO A 26 -27.86 -15.24 -11.68
N GLU A 27 -27.31 -14.03 -11.60
CA GLU A 27 -26.27 -13.51 -12.48
C GLU A 27 -24.95 -14.29 -12.30
N LEU A 28 -24.59 -14.60 -11.04
CA LEU A 28 -23.41 -15.40 -10.74
C LEU A 28 -23.57 -16.82 -11.25
N ALA A 29 -24.72 -17.45 -11.03
CA ALA A 29 -25.01 -18.79 -11.51
C ALA A 29 -24.99 -18.88 -13.04
N ALA A 30 -25.48 -17.86 -13.74
CA ALA A 30 -25.48 -17.79 -15.21
C ALA A 30 -24.09 -17.61 -15.80
N ARG A 31 -23.15 -16.99 -15.06
CA ARG A 31 -21.78 -16.76 -15.52
C ARG A 31 -20.84 -17.93 -15.27
N PHE A 32 -21.13 -18.78 -14.30
CA PHE A 32 -20.30 -19.89 -13.90
C PHE A 32 -20.17 -20.92 -15.03
N GLN A 33 -18.94 -21.33 -15.31
CA GLN A 33 -18.62 -22.41 -16.23
C GLN A 33 -17.91 -23.55 -15.48
N PRO A 34 -18.07 -24.82 -15.93
CA PRO A 34 -17.29 -25.92 -15.38
C PRO A 34 -15.79 -25.64 -15.44
N GLY A 35 -15.10 -25.82 -14.32
CA GLY A 35 -13.67 -25.49 -14.16
C GLY A 35 -13.41 -24.12 -13.56
N ASP A 36 -14.40 -23.23 -13.52
CA ASP A 36 -14.25 -21.96 -12.78
C ASP A 36 -14.14 -22.20 -11.28
N HIS A 37 -13.43 -21.33 -10.60
CA HIS A 37 -13.32 -21.36 -9.15
C HIS A 37 -14.27 -20.34 -8.52
N LEU A 38 -14.89 -20.71 -7.41
CA LEU A 38 -15.71 -19.84 -6.58
C LEU A 38 -15.02 -19.67 -5.22
N LEU A 39 -14.59 -18.45 -4.91
CA LEU A 39 -14.09 -18.11 -3.58
C LEU A 39 -15.22 -17.46 -2.77
N VAL A 40 -15.27 -17.81 -1.49
CA VAL A 40 -16.13 -17.14 -0.49
C VAL A 40 -15.24 -16.29 0.39
N GLU A 41 -15.33 -14.98 0.26
CA GLU A 41 -14.59 -14.06 1.11
C GLU A 41 -15.22 -14.08 2.52
N GLN A 42 -14.43 -14.45 3.54
CA GLN A 42 -14.94 -14.78 4.87
C GLN A 42 -15.32 -13.57 5.73
N VAL A 43 -14.93 -12.35 5.34
CA VAL A 43 -15.30 -11.13 6.08
C VAL A 43 -16.65 -10.60 5.65
N SER A 44 -16.85 -10.42 4.34
CA SER A 44 -18.08 -9.83 3.77
C SER A 44 -19.10 -10.86 3.29
N GLY A 45 -18.69 -12.10 3.03
CA GLY A 45 -19.50 -13.11 2.36
C GLY A 45 -19.59 -12.95 0.84
N ALA A 46 -18.74 -12.10 0.24
CA ALA A 46 -18.72 -11.92 -1.20
C ALA A 46 -18.35 -13.22 -1.92
N LEU A 47 -19.12 -13.54 -2.95
CA LEU A 47 -18.86 -14.67 -3.84
C LEU A 47 -18.04 -14.18 -5.05
N LEU A 48 -16.80 -14.63 -5.15
CA LEU A 48 -15.84 -14.20 -6.15
C LEU A 48 -15.64 -15.31 -7.18
N LEU A 49 -16.14 -15.09 -8.38
CA LEU A 49 -15.95 -16.01 -9.50
C LEU A 49 -14.60 -15.78 -10.17
N ILE A 50 -13.80 -16.82 -10.22
CA ILE A 50 -12.52 -16.82 -10.93
C ILE A 50 -12.64 -17.72 -12.15
N PRO A 51 -12.72 -17.13 -13.36
CA PRO A 51 -12.69 -17.89 -14.61
C PRO A 51 -11.42 -18.73 -14.74
N VAL A 52 -11.55 -19.90 -15.37
CA VAL A 52 -10.42 -20.83 -15.57
C VAL A 52 -9.23 -20.17 -16.26
N ALA A 53 -9.47 -19.27 -17.21
CA ALA A 53 -8.41 -18.54 -17.91
C ALA A 53 -7.60 -17.63 -16.97
N ASP A 54 -8.27 -16.94 -16.04
CA ASP A 54 -7.61 -16.08 -15.04
C ASP A 54 -6.84 -16.90 -14.01
N GLN A 55 -7.39 -18.06 -13.62
CA GLN A 55 -6.69 -19.01 -12.74
C GLN A 55 -5.41 -19.53 -13.41
N GLN A 56 -5.48 -19.90 -14.69
CA GLN A 56 -4.33 -20.38 -15.44
C GLN A 56 -3.27 -19.28 -15.62
N ALA A 57 -3.66 -18.05 -15.95
CA ALA A 57 -2.73 -16.94 -16.13
C ALA A 57 -1.97 -16.64 -14.82
N ALA A 58 -2.67 -16.61 -13.68
CA ALA A 58 -2.05 -16.43 -12.37
C ALA A 58 -1.12 -17.59 -12.01
N SER A 59 -1.60 -18.84 -12.18
CA SER A 59 -0.82 -20.04 -11.86
C SER A 59 0.47 -20.14 -12.67
N LEU A 60 0.43 -19.82 -13.98
CA LEU A 60 1.60 -19.85 -14.86
C LEU A 60 2.65 -18.80 -14.45
N ALA A 61 2.22 -17.59 -14.09
CA ALA A 61 3.13 -16.55 -13.62
C ALA A 61 3.81 -16.95 -12.30
N ILE A 62 3.07 -17.55 -11.37
CA ILE A 62 3.60 -18.05 -10.10
C ILE A 62 4.56 -19.22 -10.32
N GLU A 63 4.22 -20.17 -11.18
CA GLU A 63 5.08 -21.31 -11.51
C GLU A 63 6.43 -20.87 -12.07
N ARG A 64 6.43 -19.88 -12.98
CA ARG A 64 7.67 -19.29 -13.50
C ARG A 64 8.51 -18.66 -12.40
N ALA A 65 7.88 -17.94 -11.48
CA ALA A 65 8.55 -17.30 -10.35
C ALA A 65 9.10 -18.33 -9.35
N GLU A 66 8.40 -19.43 -9.12
CA GLU A 66 8.83 -20.52 -8.25
C GLU A 66 10.05 -21.26 -8.82
N GLN A 67 10.03 -21.56 -10.12
CA GLN A 67 11.18 -22.12 -10.84
C GLN A 67 12.37 -21.18 -10.82
N ALA A 68 12.15 -19.89 -11.04
CA ALA A 68 13.17 -18.87 -10.97
C ALA A 68 13.74 -18.72 -9.55
N PHE A 69 12.90 -18.86 -8.52
CA PHE A 69 13.33 -18.78 -7.11
C PHE A 69 14.34 -19.88 -6.78
N ALA A 70 14.08 -21.12 -7.22
CA ALA A 70 15.01 -22.21 -7.03
C ALA A 70 16.36 -21.96 -7.75
N ALA A 71 16.33 -21.45 -8.96
CA ALA A 71 17.53 -21.11 -9.74
C ALA A 71 18.30 -19.91 -9.17
N LEU A 72 17.60 -18.92 -8.56
CA LEU A 72 18.17 -17.71 -7.99
C LEU A 72 19.08 -18.01 -6.78
N ALA A 73 18.92 -19.17 -6.14
CA ALA A 73 19.77 -19.61 -5.03
C ALA A 73 21.26 -19.72 -5.41
N SER A 74 21.58 -19.99 -6.69
CA SER A 74 22.94 -20.08 -7.22
C SER A 74 23.47 -18.78 -7.87
N VAL A 75 22.60 -17.76 -8.00
CA VAL A 75 22.99 -16.46 -8.61
C VAL A 75 23.75 -15.62 -7.58
N SER A 76 24.86 -15.01 -8.01
CA SER A 76 25.67 -14.13 -7.15
C SER A 76 24.98 -12.79 -6.89
N ASP A 77 25.31 -12.13 -5.78
CA ASP A 77 24.83 -10.76 -5.50
C ASP A 77 25.36 -9.73 -6.52
N ALA A 78 26.52 -10.00 -7.12
CA ALA A 78 27.07 -9.18 -8.22
C ALA A 78 26.17 -9.25 -9.47
N ALA A 79 25.67 -10.43 -9.84
CA ALA A 79 24.73 -10.59 -10.96
C ALA A 79 23.39 -9.89 -10.67
N ILE A 80 22.92 -9.92 -9.42
CA ILE A 80 21.71 -9.18 -9.01
C ILE A 80 21.96 -7.66 -9.14
N SER A 81 23.12 -7.15 -8.74
CA SER A 81 23.48 -5.73 -8.94
C SER A 81 23.58 -5.38 -10.41
N GLU A 82 24.17 -6.24 -11.25
CA GLU A 82 24.24 -6.08 -12.70
C GLU A 82 22.83 -6.01 -13.32
N PHE A 83 21.89 -6.85 -12.88
CA PHE A 83 20.48 -6.79 -13.35
C PHE A 83 19.88 -5.40 -13.12
N PHE A 84 20.02 -4.82 -11.95
CA PHE A 84 19.47 -3.49 -11.68
C PHE A 84 20.10 -2.43 -12.57
N ASP A 85 21.41 -2.50 -12.80
CA ASP A 85 22.10 -1.57 -13.70
C ASP A 85 21.65 -1.75 -15.15
N ARG A 86 21.55 -2.99 -15.65
CA ARG A 86 21.03 -3.29 -17.00
C ARG A 86 19.60 -2.84 -17.18
N PHE A 87 18.74 -3.04 -16.18
CA PHE A 87 17.37 -2.58 -16.26
C PHE A 87 17.29 -1.05 -16.33
N ALA A 88 18.08 -0.33 -15.51
CA ALA A 88 18.18 1.11 -15.59
C ALA A 88 18.69 1.58 -16.98
N GLN A 89 19.74 0.96 -17.53
CA GLN A 89 20.27 1.26 -18.87
C GLN A 89 19.23 1.01 -19.98
N ARG A 90 18.41 -0.05 -19.86
CA ARG A 90 17.32 -0.31 -20.82
C ARG A 90 16.25 0.77 -20.79
N LEU A 91 15.90 1.29 -19.61
CA LEU A 91 15.00 2.44 -19.48
C LEU A 91 15.63 3.75 -19.98
N GLU A 92 16.94 3.90 -19.91
CA GLU A 92 17.68 5.05 -20.47
C GLU A 92 17.80 4.99 -21.98
N ASN A 93 17.74 3.79 -22.57
CA ASN A 93 17.83 3.62 -24.03
C ASN A 93 16.65 4.27 -24.73
N PRO A 94 16.87 5.24 -25.66
CA PRO A 94 15.78 5.95 -26.31
C PRO A 94 14.86 5.06 -27.14
N GLU A 95 15.40 4.01 -27.78
CA GLU A 95 14.61 3.11 -28.64
C GLU A 95 13.69 2.24 -27.78
N ALA A 96 14.20 1.66 -26.68
CA ALA A 96 13.40 0.88 -25.74
C ALA A 96 12.33 1.74 -25.07
N TRP A 97 12.69 2.96 -24.67
CA TRP A 97 11.75 3.89 -24.06
C TRP A 97 10.64 4.34 -25.00
N ALA A 98 10.94 4.62 -26.26
CA ALA A 98 9.94 4.98 -27.26
C ALA A 98 8.84 3.92 -27.43
N LEU A 99 9.19 2.62 -27.33
CA LEU A 99 8.21 1.52 -27.38
C LEU A 99 7.32 1.49 -26.12
N ILE A 100 7.90 1.76 -24.95
CA ILE A 100 7.18 1.86 -23.68
C ILE A 100 6.24 3.07 -23.71
N GLU A 101 6.72 4.23 -24.16
CA GLU A 101 5.95 5.47 -24.26
C GLU A 101 4.77 5.32 -25.23
N ALA A 102 4.97 4.66 -26.38
CA ALA A 102 3.89 4.38 -27.34
C ALA A 102 2.80 3.49 -26.72
N ALA A 103 3.18 2.45 -25.97
CA ALA A 103 2.23 1.60 -25.26
C ALA A 103 1.49 2.40 -24.15
N ASN A 104 2.19 3.26 -23.45
CA ASN A 104 1.61 4.13 -22.41
C ASN A 104 0.59 5.11 -22.99
N GLN A 105 0.91 5.75 -24.11
CA GLN A 105 -0.02 6.65 -24.79
C GLN A 105 -1.31 5.91 -25.21
N ALA A 106 -1.20 4.68 -25.71
CA ALA A 106 -2.37 3.87 -26.05
C ALA A 106 -3.20 3.49 -24.81
N ASP A 107 -2.57 3.21 -23.66
CA ASP A 107 -3.25 2.96 -22.39
C ASP A 107 -4.01 4.21 -21.92
N ILE A 108 -3.37 5.39 -22.00
CA ILE A 108 -3.96 6.68 -21.63
C ILE A 108 -5.19 6.98 -22.50
N GLU A 109 -5.12 6.77 -23.81
CA GLU A 109 -6.24 7.01 -24.72
C GLU A 109 -7.42 6.07 -24.40
N ARG A 110 -7.15 4.80 -24.12
CA ARG A 110 -8.18 3.85 -23.71
C ARG A 110 -8.84 4.24 -22.38
N ALA A 111 -8.05 4.69 -21.41
CA ALA A 111 -8.57 5.15 -20.12
C ALA A 111 -9.44 6.41 -20.27
N LYS A 112 -8.99 7.40 -21.06
CA LYS A 112 -9.78 8.60 -21.39
C LYS A 112 -11.10 8.27 -22.06
N ALA A 113 -11.08 7.36 -23.04
CA ALA A 113 -12.29 6.94 -23.74
C ALA A 113 -13.32 6.25 -22.81
N ARG A 114 -12.87 5.75 -21.65
CA ARG A 114 -13.73 5.16 -20.62
C ARG A 114 -14.08 6.15 -19.49
N GLY A 115 -13.70 7.42 -19.60
CA GLY A 115 -13.93 8.44 -18.57
C GLY A 115 -13.12 8.23 -17.28
N ARG A 116 -11.98 7.52 -17.35
CA ARG A 116 -11.13 7.24 -16.17
C ARG A 116 -10.02 8.26 -16.03
N SER A 117 -9.60 8.51 -14.78
CA SER A 117 -8.44 9.35 -14.49
C SER A 117 -7.16 8.76 -15.09
N THR A 118 -6.35 9.60 -15.70
CA THR A 118 -5.07 9.22 -16.34
C THR A 118 -3.84 9.71 -15.57
N THR A 119 -4.04 10.47 -14.51
CA THR A 119 -2.95 11.10 -13.73
C THR A 119 -1.91 10.10 -13.23
N ARG A 120 -2.36 8.91 -12.83
CA ARG A 120 -1.47 7.86 -12.32
C ARG A 120 -0.88 6.96 -13.41
N LEU A 121 -1.45 7.01 -14.61
CA LEU A 121 -1.01 6.17 -15.75
C LEU A 121 0.16 6.75 -16.50
N LEU A 122 0.35 8.06 -16.45
CA LEU A 122 1.32 8.78 -17.26
C LEU A 122 2.76 8.35 -16.91
N ALA A 123 3.43 7.72 -17.88
CA ALA A 123 4.86 7.42 -17.84
C ALA A 123 5.67 8.56 -18.49
N ASP A 124 5.73 9.69 -17.81
CA ASP A 124 6.47 10.87 -18.26
C ASP A 124 7.98 10.75 -17.96
N GLU A 125 8.75 11.74 -18.42
CA GLU A 125 10.20 11.79 -18.21
C GLU A 125 10.59 11.88 -16.72
N ARG A 126 9.72 12.42 -15.87
CA ARG A 126 9.94 12.42 -14.42
C ARG A 126 9.83 11.00 -13.87
N MET A 127 8.76 10.28 -14.21
CA MET A 127 8.58 8.89 -13.78
C MET A 127 9.71 7.99 -14.29
N ARG A 128 10.14 8.18 -15.54
CA ARG A 128 11.29 7.48 -16.11
C ARG A 128 12.55 7.67 -15.28
N ARG A 129 12.90 8.92 -14.95
CA ARG A 129 14.06 9.24 -14.09
C ARG A 129 13.94 8.64 -12.70
N ASP A 130 12.74 8.69 -12.11
CA ASP A 130 12.47 8.13 -10.78
C ASP A 130 12.66 6.61 -10.78
N MET A 131 12.18 5.90 -11.81
CA MET A 131 12.41 4.46 -12.00
C MET A 131 13.91 4.13 -12.09
N ILE A 132 14.65 4.86 -12.93
CA ILE A 132 16.10 4.69 -13.12
C ILE A 132 16.84 4.93 -11.80
N ALA A 133 16.49 5.99 -11.07
CA ALA A 133 17.06 6.29 -9.77
C ALA A 133 16.79 5.20 -8.73
N GLY A 134 15.56 4.68 -8.69
CA GLY A 134 15.18 3.56 -7.82
C GLY A 134 15.95 2.28 -8.12
N LEU A 135 16.13 1.93 -9.41
CA LEU A 135 16.92 0.77 -9.82
C LEU A 135 18.39 0.92 -9.45
N ARG A 136 18.97 2.11 -9.61
CA ARG A 136 20.35 2.40 -9.16
C ARG A 136 20.49 2.35 -7.65
N ALA A 137 19.49 2.81 -6.90
CA ALA A 137 19.47 2.64 -5.45
C ALA A 137 19.51 1.17 -5.05
N TRP A 138 18.78 0.29 -5.76
CA TRP A 138 18.86 -1.16 -5.54
C TRP A 138 20.22 -1.75 -5.96
N ARG A 139 20.81 -1.30 -7.06
CA ARG A 139 22.16 -1.70 -7.47
C ARG A 139 23.18 -1.43 -6.37
N ASP A 140 23.09 -0.25 -5.77
CA ASP A 140 24.07 0.24 -4.79
C ASP A 140 23.75 -0.23 -3.35
N ALA A 141 22.55 -0.79 -3.11
CA ALA A 141 22.17 -1.33 -1.82
C ALA A 141 23.07 -2.53 -1.43
N PRO A 142 23.58 -2.57 -0.20
CA PRO A 142 24.44 -3.65 0.24
C PRO A 142 23.68 -4.99 0.23
N PRO A 143 24.32 -6.09 -0.19
CA PRO A 143 23.71 -7.41 -0.12
C PRO A 143 23.53 -7.83 1.34
N THR A 144 22.33 -8.30 1.68
CA THR A 144 22.01 -8.81 3.01
C THR A 144 21.78 -10.32 3.03
N ARG A 145 21.58 -10.94 1.88
CA ARG A 145 21.36 -12.38 1.72
C ARG A 145 22.55 -13.19 2.25
N GLY A 146 22.27 -14.16 3.12
CA GLY A 146 23.32 -14.99 3.74
C GLY A 146 24.06 -14.33 4.91
N GLN A 147 23.72 -13.09 5.27
CA GLN A 147 24.32 -12.40 6.41
C GLN A 147 23.94 -13.11 7.72
N VAL A 148 24.94 -13.35 8.58
CA VAL A 148 24.73 -13.85 9.93
C VAL A 148 24.37 -12.68 10.84
N ILE A 149 23.18 -12.71 11.41
CA ILE A 149 22.68 -11.64 12.31
C ILE A 149 23.08 -11.93 13.77
N SER A 150 23.10 -13.20 14.15
CA SER A 150 23.53 -13.63 15.48
C SER A 150 24.13 -15.03 15.42
N SER A 151 25.05 -15.32 16.33
CA SER A 151 25.66 -16.64 16.53
C SER A 151 25.65 -17.00 18.00
N VAL A 152 25.27 -18.23 18.31
CA VAL A 152 25.34 -18.80 19.66
C VAL A 152 26.27 -20.00 19.61
N GLU A 153 27.36 -19.92 20.40
CA GLU A 153 28.31 -20.97 20.53
C GLU A 153 27.93 -21.91 21.70
N HIS A 154 28.04 -23.20 21.45
CA HIS A 154 27.89 -24.26 22.45
C HIS A 154 29.14 -25.14 22.43
N GLU A 155 29.32 -25.92 23.47
CA GLU A 155 30.42 -26.88 23.49
C GLU A 155 30.22 -27.90 22.35
N GLY A 156 31.13 -27.84 21.37
CA GLY A 156 31.16 -28.73 20.21
C GLY A 156 30.17 -28.44 19.07
N TRP A 157 29.38 -27.38 19.14
CA TRP A 157 28.46 -26.96 18.07
C TRP A 157 28.09 -25.49 18.16
N LYS A 158 27.54 -24.92 17.05
CA LYS A 158 27.04 -23.55 17.03
C LYS A 158 25.73 -23.41 16.24
N VAL A 159 24.98 -22.39 16.56
CA VAL A 159 23.76 -22.00 15.82
C VAL A 159 23.88 -20.56 15.37
N GLU A 160 23.63 -20.33 14.10
CA GLU A 160 23.65 -19.03 13.47
C GLU A 160 22.24 -18.68 12.95
N GLN A 161 21.83 -17.41 13.11
CA GLN A 161 20.64 -16.85 12.49
C GLN A 161 21.06 -16.15 11.18
N VAL A 162 20.59 -16.67 10.05
CA VAL A 162 21.05 -16.27 8.72
C VAL A 162 19.92 -15.66 7.94
N VAL A 163 20.12 -14.45 7.35
CA VAL A 163 19.17 -13.81 6.44
C VAL A 163 18.94 -14.68 5.22
N SER A 164 17.69 -15.03 4.98
CA SER A 164 17.28 -15.93 3.89
C SER A 164 16.02 -15.41 3.19
N PRO A 165 15.86 -15.69 1.89
CA PRO A 165 14.65 -15.28 1.17
C PRO A 165 13.40 -15.96 1.74
N LEU A 166 12.25 -15.33 1.54
CA LEU A 166 10.93 -15.92 1.82
C LEU A 166 10.51 -16.88 0.73
N GLY A 167 10.65 -16.49 -0.54
CA GLY A 167 10.15 -17.22 -1.69
C GLY A 167 9.54 -16.31 -2.76
N VAL A 168 8.36 -16.68 -3.25
CA VAL A 168 7.60 -15.91 -4.24
C VAL A 168 6.80 -14.81 -3.55
N VAL A 169 7.02 -13.55 -3.96
CA VAL A 169 6.29 -12.38 -3.45
C VAL A 169 5.33 -11.89 -4.52
N ALA A 170 4.05 -11.85 -4.20
CA ALA A 170 3.02 -11.36 -5.11
C ALA A 170 2.68 -9.90 -4.85
N PHE A 171 2.46 -9.14 -5.92
CA PHE A 171 2.09 -7.74 -5.88
C PHE A 171 0.84 -7.46 -6.70
N VAL A 172 -0.16 -6.85 -6.06
CA VAL A 172 -1.27 -6.20 -6.75
C VAL A 172 -1.17 -4.71 -6.51
N PHE A 173 -0.86 -3.97 -7.57
CA PHE A 173 -0.77 -2.53 -7.55
C PHE A 173 -1.84 -1.89 -8.43
N GLU A 174 -2.27 -0.68 -8.06
CA GLU A 174 -2.98 0.19 -9.00
C GLU A 174 -2.13 0.44 -10.26
N GLY A 175 -2.78 0.90 -11.33
CA GLY A 175 -2.15 1.10 -12.64
C GLY A 175 -1.07 2.18 -12.67
N ARG A 176 0.10 1.89 -12.10
CA ARG A 176 1.29 2.77 -12.14
C ARG A 176 2.44 2.05 -12.83
N PRO A 177 3.07 2.64 -13.85
CA PRO A 177 4.20 2.01 -14.55
C PRO A 177 5.46 1.80 -13.72
N ASN A 178 5.72 2.64 -12.71
CA ASN A 178 6.93 2.61 -11.90
C ASN A 178 7.06 1.42 -10.93
N VAL A 179 5.99 0.67 -10.72
CA VAL A 179 5.95 -0.43 -9.74
C VAL A 179 6.97 -1.55 -9.99
N PHE A 180 7.45 -1.70 -11.24
CA PHE A 180 8.49 -2.69 -11.56
C PHE A 180 9.83 -2.36 -10.93
N ALA A 181 10.23 -1.08 -10.90
CA ALA A 181 11.46 -0.65 -10.25
C ALA A 181 11.42 -0.90 -8.75
N ASP A 182 10.26 -0.65 -8.12
CA ASP A 182 10.08 -0.86 -6.69
C ASP A 182 10.02 -2.36 -6.36
N ALA A 183 9.18 -3.14 -7.08
CA ALA A 183 8.94 -4.56 -6.81
C ALA A 183 10.18 -5.43 -7.09
N ALA A 184 10.99 -5.09 -8.11
CA ALA A 184 12.22 -5.80 -8.40
C ALA A 184 13.22 -5.78 -7.22
N GLY A 185 13.08 -4.84 -6.30
CA GLY A 185 13.92 -4.74 -5.10
C GLY A 185 13.95 -6.00 -4.23
N VAL A 186 12.92 -6.85 -4.27
CA VAL A 186 12.89 -8.12 -3.52
C VAL A 186 13.95 -9.12 -3.97
N LEU A 187 14.52 -8.95 -5.18
CA LEU A 187 15.64 -9.75 -5.66
C LEU A 187 16.91 -9.55 -4.81
N ARG A 188 17.07 -8.39 -4.13
CA ARG A 188 18.24 -8.14 -3.25
C ARG A 188 18.34 -9.15 -2.13
N THR A 189 17.25 -9.68 -1.66
CA THR A 189 17.18 -10.72 -0.62
C THR A 189 16.97 -12.13 -1.18
N GLY A 190 16.99 -12.27 -2.52
CA GLY A 190 16.87 -13.55 -3.21
C GLY A 190 15.45 -14.06 -3.42
N ASN A 191 14.44 -13.20 -3.23
CA ASN A 191 13.06 -13.52 -3.57
C ASN A 191 12.78 -13.34 -5.04
N THR A 192 11.66 -13.91 -5.53
CA THR A 192 11.09 -13.61 -6.84
C THR A 192 9.80 -12.82 -6.70
N ALA A 193 9.40 -12.13 -7.77
CA ALA A 193 8.22 -11.28 -7.78
C ALA A 193 7.21 -11.71 -8.83
N VAL A 194 5.92 -11.69 -8.47
CA VAL A 194 4.80 -11.83 -9.43
C VAL A 194 3.92 -10.61 -9.31
N LEU A 195 3.74 -9.88 -10.40
CA LEU A 195 2.96 -8.64 -10.42
C LEU A 195 1.64 -8.83 -11.17
N ARG A 196 0.59 -8.26 -10.63
CA ARG A 196 -0.67 -8.00 -11.33
C ARG A 196 -0.93 -6.50 -11.28
N ILE A 197 -1.09 -5.89 -12.44
CA ILE A 197 -1.28 -4.45 -12.62
C ILE A 197 -2.70 -4.16 -13.10
N GLY A 198 -3.23 -3.00 -12.76
CA GLY A 198 -4.55 -2.57 -13.22
C GLY A 198 -4.69 -2.61 -14.74
N SER A 199 -5.87 -2.97 -15.25
CA SER A 199 -6.15 -3.18 -16.67
C SER A 199 -5.82 -1.97 -17.54
N ASP A 200 -5.89 -0.77 -16.98
CA ASP A 200 -5.64 0.48 -17.72
C ASP A 200 -4.14 0.74 -17.98
N ALA A 201 -3.23 0.05 -17.25
CA ALA A 201 -1.78 0.16 -17.44
C ALA A 201 -1.13 -1.16 -17.94
N LEU A 202 -1.93 -2.15 -18.31
CA LEU A 202 -1.40 -3.48 -18.67
C LEU A 202 -0.53 -3.43 -19.93
N GLY A 203 -0.90 -2.64 -20.95
CA GLY A 203 -0.09 -2.47 -22.15
C GLY A 203 1.28 -1.87 -21.87
N THR A 204 1.34 -0.83 -21.03
CA THR A 204 2.58 -0.24 -20.57
C THR A 204 3.42 -1.25 -19.80
N ALA A 205 2.79 -2.02 -18.90
CA ALA A 205 3.45 -3.06 -18.12
C ALA A 205 4.10 -4.14 -19.02
N GLN A 206 3.36 -4.62 -20.01
CA GLN A 206 3.87 -5.60 -21.00
C GLN A 206 5.05 -5.03 -21.80
N ALA A 207 5.00 -3.76 -22.18
CA ALA A 207 6.09 -3.08 -22.89
C ALA A 207 7.35 -2.97 -22.01
N ILE A 208 7.22 -2.59 -20.73
CA ILE A 208 8.34 -2.55 -19.78
C ILE A 208 8.95 -3.93 -19.61
N VAL A 209 8.12 -4.97 -19.44
CA VAL A 209 8.59 -6.36 -19.29
C VAL A 209 9.35 -6.81 -20.56
N SER A 210 8.81 -6.55 -21.73
CA SER A 210 9.37 -7.04 -23.00
C SER A 210 10.63 -6.29 -23.43
N HIS A 211 10.67 -4.96 -23.24
CA HIS A 211 11.72 -4.12 -23.83
C HIS A 211 12.80 -3.71 -22.82
N ALA A 212 12.55 -3.84 -21.52
CA ALA A 212 13.51 -3.45 -20.50
C ALA A 212 13.81 -4.58 -19.49
N LEU A 213 12.80 -5.14 -18.83
CA LEU A 213 13.00 -6.06 -17.71
C LEU A 213 13.56 -7.42 -18.16
N ASN A 214 12.88 -8.13 -19.09
CA ASN A 214 13.33 -9.45 -19.56
C ASN A 214 14.71 -9.41 -20.23
N PRO A 215 15.02 -8.43 -21.11
CA PRO A 215 16.38 -8.27 -21.61
C PRO A 215 17.41 -8.07 -20.51
N ALA A 216 17.10 -7.27 -19.47
CA ALA A 216 18.02 -7.04 -18.36
C ALA A 216 18.26 -8.30 -17.51
N LEU A 217 17.22 -9.13 -17.27
CA LEU A 217 17.39 -10.44 -16.62
C LEU A 217 18.34 -11.33 -17.40
N ALA A 218 18.16 -11.42 -18.73
CA ALA A 218 19.00 -12.23 -19.59
C ALA A 218 20.45 -11.73 -19.65
N ASP A 219 20.65 -10.41 -19.80
CA ASP A 219 21.98 -9.78 -19.88
C ASP A 219 22.79 -10.00 -18.59
N ALA A 220 22.13 -10.03 -17.43
CA ALA A 220 22.74 -10.25 -16.12
C ALA A 220 22.83 -11.73 -15.70
N GLY A 221 22.33 -12.66 -16.53
CA GLY A 221 22.32 -14.09 -16.23
C GLY A 221 21.37 -14.50 -15.11
N LEU A 222 20.32 -13.72 -14.86
CA LEU A 222 19.27 -14.08 -13.91
C LEU A 222 18.23 -15.00 -14.58
N PRO A 223 17.60 -15.88 -13.80
CA PRO A 223 16.59 -16.79 -14.35
C PRO A 223 15.37 -16.03 -14.89
N ALA A 224 14.91 -16.43 -16.06
CA ALA A 224 13.64 -15.96 -16.61
C ALA A 224 12.50 -16.25 -15.60
N GLY A 225 11.64 -15.26 -15.37
CA GLY A 225 10.57 -15.39 -14.37
C GLY A 225 10.95 -14.91 -12.95
N ALA A 226 12.19 -14.47 -12.71
CA ALA A 226 12.55 -13.85 -11.43
C ALA A 226 11.66 -12.64 -11.08
N VAL A 227 11.19 -11.92 -12.11
CA VAL A 227 10.09 -10.96 -12.03
C VAL A 227 9.09 -11.32 -13.12
N SER A 228 7.88 -11.70 -12.75
CA SER A 228 6.82 -12.18 -13.66
C SER A 228 5.60 -11.27 -13.63
N LEU A 229 4.90 -11.16 -14.75
CA LEU A 229 3.64 -10.42 -14.88
C LEU A 229 2.48 -11.39 -15.14
N VAL A 230 1.37 -11.20 -14.42
CA VAL A 230 0.09 -11.86 -14.72
C VAL A 230 -0.58 -11.12 -15.86
N GLU A 231 -0.66 -11.74 -17.02
CA GLU A 231 -1.19 -11.16 -18.25
C GLU A 231 -2.71 -11.33 -18.33
N SER A 232 -3.45 -10.65 -17.45
CA SER A 232 -4.91 -10.59 -17.49
C SER A 232 -5.43 -9.20 -17.14
N VAL A 233 -6.44 -8.75 -17.89
CA VAL A 233 -7.19 -7.51 -17.63
C VAL A 233 -8.20 -7.66 -16.49
N ASN A 234 -8.57 -8.89 -16.13
CA ASN A 234 -9.63 -9.16 -15.16
C ASN A 234 -9.15 -9.03 -13.71
N HIS A 235 -9.99 -8.50 -12.83
CA HIS A 235 -9.71 -8.47 -11.40
C HIS A 235 -9.58 -9.88 -10.80
N ALA A 236 -10.31 -10.85 -11.37
CA ALA A 236 -10.30 -12.24 -10.93
C ALA A 236 -8.92 -12.87 -10.93
N ALA A 237 -8.02 -12.47 -11.85
CA ALA A 237 -6.63 -12.94 -11.86
C ALA A 237 -5.84 -12.49 -10.61
N GLY A 238 -6.17 -11.33 -10.04
CA GLY A 238 -5.61 -10.89 -8.76
C GLY A 238 -6.10 -11.76 -7.59
N TRP A 239 -7.38 -12.12 -7.59
CA TRP A 239 -7.94 -13.06 -6.59
C TRP A 239 -7.31 -14.45 -6.73
N ALA A 240 -7.19 -14.95 -7.96
CA ALA A 240 -6.53 -16.23 -8.26
C ALA A 240 -5.09 -16.24 -7.74
N MET A 241 -4.33 -15.17 -8.01
CA MET A 241 -2.94 -15.03 -7.57
C MET A 241 -2.86 -15.04 -6.04
N PHE A 242 -3.67 -14.25 -5.33
CA PHE A 242 -3.61 -14.15 -3.87
C PHE A 242 -4.16 -15.39 -3.15
N ALA A 243 -4.98 -16.21 -3.80
CA ALA A 243 -5.44 -17.49 -3.29
C ALA A 243 -4.41 -18.62 -3.45
N ASP A 244 -3.29 -18.39 -4.13
CA ASP A 244 -2.30 -19.42 -4.40
C ASP A 244 -1.36 -19.63 -3.21
N ARG A 245 -1.32 -20.85 -2.70
CA ARG A 245 -0.52 -21.22 -1.50
C ARG A 245 0.99 -21.29 -1.72
N ARG A 246 1.46 -21.14 -2.96
CA ARG A 246 2.89 -21.05 -3.29
C ARG A 246 3.48 -19.68 -2.97
N LEU A 247 2.64 -18.69 -2.70
CA LEU A 247 3.09 -17.36 -2.30
C LEU A 247 3.62 -17.36 -0.86
N SER A 248 4.72 -16.67 -0.66
CA SER A 248 5.32 -16.45 0.66
C SER A 248 4.91 -15.11 1.29
N LEU A 249 4.60 -14.12 0.46
CA LEU A 249 4.10 -12.81 0.89
C LEU A 249 3.20 -12.24 -0.21
N ALA A 250 2.08 -11.66 0.16
CA ALA A 250 1.17 -10.95 -0.73
C ALA A 250 1.14 -9.45 -0.36
N VAL A 251 1.45 -8.59 -1.33
CA VAL A 251 1.50 -7.14 -1.16
C VAL A 251 0.41 -6.49 -2.02
N ALA A 252 -0.51 -5.77 -1.39
CA ALA A 252 -1.60 -5.06 -2.09
C ALA A 252 -1.56 -3.56 -1.81
N ARG A 253 -1.67 -2.77 -2.88
CA ARG A 253 -1.81 -1.30 -2.84
C ARG A 253 -2.97 -0.87 -3.73
N GLY A 254 -3.87 -0.06 -3.19
CA GLY A 254 -5.04 0.40 -3.92
C GLY A 254 -6.13 0.94 -3.02
N SER A 255 -7.38 0.97 -3.49
CA SER A 255 -8.51 1.40 -2.67
C SER A 255 -8.72 0.46 -1.47
N GLY A 256 -9.17 1.03 -0.35
CA GLY A 256 -9.36 0.28 0.91
C GLY A 256 -10.17 -1.00 0.74
N GLN A 257 -11.27 -0.95 0.00
CA GLN A 257 -12.12 -2.11 -0.25
C GLN A 257 -11.40 -3.21 -1.05
N ALA A 258 -10.71 -2.87 -2.13
CA ALA A 258 -10.00 -3.85 -2.96
C ALA A 258 -8.83 -4.49 -2.20
N VAL A 259 -8.09 -3.69 -1.43
CA VAL A 259 -6.96 -4.15 -0.62
C VAL A 259 -7.42 -5.07 0.51
N SER A 260 -8.51 -4.71 1.21
CA SER A 260 -9.10 -5.55 2.27
C SER A 260 -9.56 -6.91 1.72
N GLN A 261 -10.24 -6.92 0.56
CA GLN A 261 -10.68 -8.16 -0.09
C GLN A 261 -9.50 -9.06 -0.50
N LEU A 262 -8.46 -8.48 -1.13
CA LEU A 262 -7.25 -9.21 -1.50
C LEU A 262 -6.53 -9.76 -0.27
N GLY A 263 -6.41 -8.95 0.79
CA GLY A 263 -5.81 -9.37 2.05
C GLY A 263 -6.54 -10.56 2.69
N SER A 264 -7.87 -10.50 2.74
CA SER A 264 -8.71 -11.60 3.23
C SER A 264 -8.49 -12.89 2.43
N ILE A 265 -8.40 -12.82 1.11
CA ILE A 265 -8.13 -13.98 0.24
C ILE A 265 -6.76 -14.59 0.54
N ALA A 266 -5.71 -13.78 0.62
CA ALA A 266 -4.35 -14.26 0.91
C ALA A 266 -4.26 -14.90 2.30
N GLN A 267 -4.87 -14.30 3.31
CA GLN A 267 -4.91 -14.85 4.67
C GLN A 267 -5.67 -16.18 4.73
N GLN A 268 -6.77 -16.35 3.97
CA GLN A 268 -7.47 -17.63 3.84
C GLN A 268 -6.58 -18.72 3.20
N ALA A 269 -5.68 -18.33 2.30
CA ALA A 269 -4.68 -19.24 1.73
C ALA A 269 -3.51 -19.56 2.68
N GLY A 270 -3.41 -18.83 3.81
CA GLY A 270 -2.31 -18.95 4.78
C GLY A 270 -1.09 -18.08 4.43
N THR A 271 -1.24 -17.15 3.47
CA THR A 271 -0.16 -16.27 3.04
C THR A 271 -0.10 -15.02 3.91
N ALA A 272 1.11 -14.63 4.35
CA ALA A 272 1.34 -13.36 5.01
C ALA A 272 1.05 -12.18 4.06
N VAL A 273 0.56 -11.06 4.61
CA VAL A 273 0.14 -9.90 3.81
C VAL A 273 0.85 -8.62 4.24
N SER A 274 1.02 -7.69 3.30
CA SER A 274 1.33 -6.29 3.53
C SER A 274 0.30 -5.47 2.74
N LEU A 275 -0.57 -4.78 3.46
CA LEU A 275 -1.74 -4.12 2.90
C LEU A 275 -1.59 -2.61 3.03
N HIS A 276 -1.85 -1.89 1.93
CA HIS A 276 -1.86 -0.44 1.85
C HIS A 276 -3.17 0.00 1.18
N GLY A 277 -4.18 0.22 1.98
CA GLY A 277 -5.54 0.57 1.54
C GLY A 277 -5.98 1.95 2.02
N THR A 278 -6.91 1.98 2.97
CA THR A 278 -7.47 3.20 3.54
C THR A 278 -6.40 4.04 4.22
N GLY A 279 -6.37 5.34 3.87
CA GLY A 279 -5.46 6.32 4.42
C GLY A 279 -6.18 7.32 5.32
N GLY A 280 -5.60 8.52 5.41
CA GLY A 280 -6.07 9.62 6.23
C GLY A 280 -5.27 9.77 7.52
N ALA A 281 -4.35 10.74 7.53
CA ALA A 281 -3.54 11.03 8.71
C ALA A 281 -4.29 11.88 9.73
N TRP A 282 -3.91 11.72 10.98
CA TRP A 282 -4.41 12.52 12.09
C TRP A 282 -3.31 13.42 12.65
N LEU A 283 -3.66 14.66 13.01
CA LEU A 283 -2.81 15.61 13.69
C LEU A 283 -3.45 15.97 15.02
N ILE A 284 -2.71 15.85 16.10
CA ILE A 284 -3.16 16.16 17.46
C ILE A 284 -2.32 17.32 17.98
N ALA A 285 -2.96 18.43 18.34
CA ALA A 285 -2.32 19.55 19.01
C ALA A 285 -2.65 19.48 20.50
N ASP A 286 -1.65 19.16 21.33
CA ASP A 286 -1.81 19.07 22.78
C ASP A 286 -1.81 20.47 23.44
N LYS A 287 -2.04 20.52 24.73
CA LYS A 287 -2.12 21.77 25.52
C LYS A 287 -0.86 22.64 25.45
N ASP A 288 0.30 22.04 25.21
CA ASP A 288 1.60 22.72 25.07
C ASP A 288 2.05 22.90 23.61
N ALA A 289 1.19 22.58 22.63
CA ALA A 289 1.53 22.72 21.21
C ALA A 289 1.94 24.16 20.87
N ASP A 290 3.10 24.33 20.22
CA ASP A 290 3.54 25.64 19.72
C ASP A 290 2.67 26.10 18.55
N ALA A 291 2.12 27.31 18.65
CA ALA A 291 1.20 27.85 17.65
C ALA A 291 1.87 28.12 16.29
N ALA A 292 3.13 28.55 16.28
CA ALA A 292 3.85 28.80 15.02
C ALA A 292 4.20 27.48 14.32
N ARG A 293 4.57 26.44 15.08
CA ARG A 293 4.78 25.09 14.57
C ARG A 293 3.48 24.52 14.01
N PHE A 294 2.36 24.66 14.72
CA PHE A 294 1.04 24.23 14.26
C PHE A 294 0.67 24.89 12.94
N ALA A 295 0.76 26.22 12.83
CA ALA A 295 0.48 26.98 11.62
C ALA A 295 1.38 26.58 10.43
N ALA A 296 2.61 26.14 10.68
CA ALA A 296 3.54 25.69 9.66
C ALA A 296 3.26 24.24 9.21
N VAL A 297 2.82 23.37 10.12
CA VAL A 297 2.62 21.93 9.89
C VAL A 297 1.34 21.64 9.09
N VAL A 298 0.23 22.32 9.40
CA VAL A 298 -1.08 22.05 8.77
C VAL A 298 -1.05 22.22 7.24
N PRO A 299 -0.58 23.34 6.64
CA PRO A 299 -0.57 23.48 5.19
C PRO A 299 0.33 22.45 4.50
N ARG A 300 1.45 22.07 5.14
CA ARG A 300 2.37 21.05 4.61
C ARG A 300 1.80 19.65 4.67
N SER A 301 0.82 19.43 5.54
CA SER A 301 0.07 18.16 5.64
C SER A 301 -1.10 18.09 4.65
N LEU A 302 -1.39 19.17 3.91
CA LEU A 302 -2.46 19.34 2.93
C LEU A 302 -1.94 19.68 1.52
N ASP A 303 -0.66 19.46 1.25
CA ASP A 303 -0.02 19.82 -0.03
C ASP A 303 -0.61 19.09 -1.24
N ARG A 304 -1.12 17.90 -1.08
CA ARG A 304 -1.86 17.09 -2.07
C ARG A 304 -2.57 15.92 -1.38
N LYS A 305 -3.59 15.34 -2.02
CA LYS A 305 -4.27 14.15 -1.48
C LYS A 305 -3.51 12.88 -1.84
N VAL A 306 -3.05 12.21 -0.80
CA VAL A 306 -2.54 10.85 -0.78
C VAL A 306 -2.88 10.20 0.57
N CYS A 307 -2.46 8.96 0.80
CA CYS A 307 -2.83 8.17 1.99
C CYS A 307 -2.47 8.80 3.35
N ASN A 308 -1.41 9.61 3.43
CA ASN A 308 -0.97 10.27 4.67
C ASN A 308 -1.24 11.79 4.71
N THR A 309 -2.13 12.27 3.84
CA THR A 309 -2.65 13.63 3.90
C THR A 309 -3.49 13.81 5.15
N LEU A 310 -3.40 14.97 5.78
CA LEU A 310 -4.19 15.33 6.95
C LEU A 310 -5.69 15.15 6.66
N ASN A 311 -6.32 14.30 7.44
CA ASN A 311 -7.72 13.95 7.33
C ASN A 311 -8.52 14.38 8.57
N VAL A 312 -7.88 14.34 9.74
CA VAL A 312 -8.48 14.75 11.03
C VAL A 312 -7.47 15.56 11.84
N CYS A 313 -7.92 16.71 12.31
CA CYS A 313 -7.20 17.52 13.28
C CYS A 313 -7.94 17.49 14.63
N LEU A 314 -7.24 17.11 15.70
CA LEU A 314 -7.72 17.21 17.07
C LEU A 314 -6.97 18.33 17.78
N ILE A 315 -7.68 19.24 18.43
CA ILE A 315 -7.09 20.36 19.17
C ILE A 315 -7.52 20.29 20.62
N HIS A 316 -6.56 20.37 21.55
CA HIS A 316 -6.83 20.44 22.98
C HIS A 316 -7.66 21.68 23.29
N ARG A 317 -8.71 21.54 24.12
CA ARG A 317 -9.69 22.60 24.43
C ARG A 317 -9.05 23.91 24.93
N GLU A 318 -8.01 23.82 25.74
CA GLU A 318 -7.31 25.00 26.26
C GLU A 318 -6.60 25.80 25.15
N ARG A 319 -6.34 25.21 24.01
CA ARG A 319 -5.70 25.85 22.84
C ARG A 319 -6.68 26.20 21.74
N ALA A 320 -7.95 25.81 21.84
CA ALA A 320 -8.94 25.96 20.76
C ALA A 320 -9.10 27.42 20.32
N ALA A 321 -9.17 28.37 21.27
CA ALA A 321 -9.33 29.80 20.97
C ALA A 321 -8.19 30.37 20.11
N GLU A 322 -6.99 29.84 20.23
CA GLU A 322 -5.80 30.27 19.47
C GLU A 322 -5.60 29.44 18.21
N LEU A 323 -5.69 28.11 18.31
CA LEU A 323 -5.30 27.21 17.21
C LEU A 323 -6.41 26.99 16.16
N VAL A 324 -7.69 27.13 16.53
CA VAL A 324 -8.77 26.99 15.52
C VAL A 324 -8.67 28.07 14.43
N PRO A 325 -8.52 29.37 14.74
CA PRO A 325 -8.30 30.38 13.70
C PRO A 325 -7.09 30.07 12.79
N LEU A 326 -5.97 29.64 13.38
CA LEU A 326 -4.77 29.27 12.61
C LEU A 326 -5.01 28.04 11.71
N PHE A 327 -5.79 27.08 12.19
CA PHE A 327 -6.19 25.91 11.38
C PHE A 327 -7.05 26.31 10.20
N LEU A 328 -8.05 27.18 10.41
CA LEU A 328 -8.93 27.67 9.35
C LEU A 328 -8.17 28.45 8.29
N ASP A 329 -7.26 29.35 8.72
CA ASP A 329 -6.38 30.09 7.81
C ASP A 329 -5.49 29.14 6.99
N ALA A 330 -4.90 28.13 7.62
CA ALA A 330 -4.06 27.16 6.96
C ALA A 330 -4.84 26.29 5.93
N LEU A 331 -6.08 25.92 6.25
CA LEU A 331 -6.96 25.16 5.36
C LEU A 331 -7.37 26.02 4.15
N GLN A 332 -7.70 27.28 4.35
CA GLN A 332 -7.97 28.23 3.26
C GLN A 332 -6.75 28.43 2.36
N GLN A 333 -5.56 28.62 2.92
CA GLN A 333 -4.31 28.73 2.17
C GLN A 333 -4.06 27.48 1.31
N ALA A 334 -4.30 26.29 1.83
CA ALA A 334 -4.17 25.05 1.08
C ALA A 334 -5.14 24.97 -0.13
N GLY A 335 -6.36 25.47 0.02
CA GLY A 335 -7.32 25.60 -1.08
C GLY A 335 -6.89 26.65 -2.11
N GLN A 336 -6.52 27.85 -1.64
CA GLN A 336 -6.08 28.96 -2.50
C GLN A 336 -4.84 28.60 -3.33
N ALA A 337 -3.89 27.87 -2.77
CA ALA A 337 -2.71 27.39 -3.49
C ALA A 337 -3.06 26.51 -4.71
N ARG A 338 -4.29 25.99 -4.78
CA ARG A 338 -4.86 25.21 -5.88
C ARG A 338 -5.86 26.01 -6.73
N GLY A 339 -6.09 27.29 -6.41
CA GLY A 339 -7.12 28.11 -7.06
C GLY A 339 -8.55 27.66 -6.68
N GLN A 340 -8.71 26.97 -5.55
CA GLN A 340 -9.97 26.40 -5.07
C GLN A 340 -10.31 26.89 -3.65
N GLY A 341 -11.52 26.57 -3.18
CA GLY A 341 -11.90 26.68 -1.78
C GLY A 341 -11.39 25.52 -0.93
N CYS A 342 -11.97 25.38 0.24
CA CYS A 342 -11.71 24.27 1.15
C CYS A 342 -13.02 23.83 1.82
N LYS A 343 -13.06 22.60 2.32
CA LYS A 343 -14.20 22.05 3.04
C LYS A 343 -13.81 21.53 4.42
N LEU A 344 -14.64 21.85 5.42
CA LEU A 344 -14.43 21.46 6.81
C LEU A 344 -15.60 20.61 7.32
N HIS A 345 -15.28 19.53 8.02
CA HIS A 345 -16.23 18.76 8.82
C HIS A 345 -15.92 18.99 10.29
N ILE A 346 -16.83 19.62 11.03
CA ILE A 346 -16.67 19.88 12.46
C ILE A 346 -17.49 18.88 13.27
N VAL A 347 -16.92 18.28 14.30
CA VAL A 347 -17.66 17.34 15.15
C VAL A 347 -18.82 18.08 15.84
N ASP A 348 -19.98 17.41 15.89
CA ASP A 348 -21.19 17.98 16.48
C ASP A 348 -20.95 18.41 17.94
N GLY A 349 -21.38 19.64 18.26
CA GLY A 349 -21.10 20.32 19.53
C GLY A 349 -19.93 21.31 19.47
N ASP A 350 -19.03 21.22 18.49
CA ASP A 350 -17.85 22.10 18.36
C ASP A 350 -18.08 23.30 17.42
N GLN A 351 -19.26 23.43 16.78
CA GLN A 351 -19.55 24.49 15.80
C GLN A 351 -19.37 25.91 16.35
N HIS A 352 -19.49 26.09 17.66
CA HIS A 352 -19.32 27.37 18.33
C HIS A 352 -17.89 27.93 18.27
N TRP A 353 -16.91 27.08 17.88
CA TRP A 353 -15.52 27.49 17.64
C TRP A 353 -15.32 28.10 16.26
N LEU A 354 -16.29 27.91 15.32
CA LEU A 354 -16.19 28.42 13.96
C LEU A 354 -16.76 29.83 13.86
N PRO A 355 -16.12 30.72 13.06
CA PRO A 355 -16.74 31.97 12.63
C PRO A 355 -18.03 31.70 11.85
N LYS A 356 -18.99 32.60 11.98
CA LYS A 356 -20.32 32.43 11.36
C LYS A 356 -20.25 32.33 9.82
N ASP A 357 -19.34 33.07 9.21
CA ASP A 357 -19.10 33.06 7.77
C ASP A 357 -18.66 31.69 7.24
N TRP A 358 -18.00 30.85 8.06
CA TRP A 358 -17.69 29.48 7.68
C TRP A 358 -18.92 28.58 7.61
N LEU A 359 -19.88 28.80 8.50
CA LEU A 359 -21.11 28.00 8.58
C LEU A 359 -22.13 28.42 7.50
N ASP A 360 -22.10 29.71 7.10
CA ASP A 360 -23.05 30.27 6.11
C ASP A 360 -22.53 30.19 4.66
N ALA A 361 -21.24 29.92 4.46
CA ALA A 361 -20.62 29.87 3.13
C ALA A 361 -20.79 28.52 2.42
N SER A 362 -20.65 28.57 1.09
CA SER A 362 -20.63 27.40 0.23
C SER A 362 -19.32 27.33 -0.56
N VAL A 363 -18.96 26.13 -0.96
CA VAL A 363 -17.75 25.84 -1.73
C VAL A 363 -18.06 24.90 -2.91
N GLN A 364 -17.34 25.06 -4.01
CA GLN A 364 -17.37 24.13 -5.13
C GLN A 364 -16.44 22.97 -4.83
N VAL A 365 -16.97 21.74 -4.85
CA VAL A 365 -16.22 20.52 -4.60
C VAL A 365 -16.32 19.61 -5.82
N ALA A 366 -15.18 19.10 -6.29
CA ALA A 366 -15.15 18.09 -7.33
C ALA A 366 -15.58 16.73 -6.74
N ARG A 367 -16.68 16.19 -7.24
CA ARG A 367 -17.20 14.85 -6.90
C ARG A 367 -17.16 13.95 -8.14
N ALA A 368 -17.43 12.66 -7.97
CA ALA A 368 -17.44 11.70 -9.08
C ALA A 368 -18.39 12.07 -10.22
N GLU A 369 -19.49 12.77 -9.90
CA GLU A 369 -20.53 13.24 -10.83
C GLU A 369 -20.26 14.67 -11.38
N GLY A 370 -19.11 15.25 -11.06
CA GLY A 370 -18.75 16.63 -11.43
C GLY A 370 -18.72 17.58 -10.23
N TYR A 371 -18.55 18.89 -10.52
CA TYR A 371 -18.53 19.92 -9.47
C TYR A 371 -19.91 20.10 -8.83
N GLN A 372 -19.93 20.08 -7.51
CA GLN A 372 -21.12 20.32 -6.70
C GLN A 372 -20.90 21.51 -5.75
N THR A 373 -21.95 22.28 -5.51
CA THR A 373 -21.94 23.34 -4.49
C THR A 373 -22.38 22.77 -3.18
N GLU A 374 -21.48 22.74 -2.20
CA GLU A 374 -21.73 22.17 -0.88
C GLU A 374 -21.47 23.23 0.21
N ALA A 375 -21.94 23.00 1.46
CA ALA A 375 -21.57 23.84 2.58
C ALA A 375 -20.05 23.81 2.80
N MET A 376 -19.43 24.98 3.05
CA MET A 376 -17.99 25.08 3.33
C MET A 376 -17.63 24.42 4.66
N ALA A 377 -18.52 24.53 5.66
CA ALA A 377 -18.41 23.77 6.92
C ALA A 377 -19.72 23.04 7.19
N GLU A 378 -19.63 21.78 7.60
CA GLU A 378 -20.78 20.97 7.98
C GLU A 378 -20.48 20.12 9.22
N THR A 379 -21.51 19.72 9.96
CA THR A 379 -21.36 18.90 11.15
C THR A 379 -21.10 17.44 10.82
N LEU A 380 -20.31 16.78 11.68
CA LEU A 380 -19.95 15.38 11.57
C LEU A 380 -20.22 14.68 12.91
N ALA A 381 -20.84 13.52 12.91
CA ALA A 381 -20.92 12.69 14.10
C ALA A 381 -19.52 12.16 14.48
N GLN A 382 -19.20 12.08 15.76
CA GLN A 382 -17.89 11.68 16.25
C GLN A 382 -17.46 10.29 15.76
N ASP A 383 -18.39 9.36 15.59
CA ASP A 383 -18.15 8.01 15.07
C ASP A 383 -17.81 7.99 13.57
N GLN A 384 -17.98 9.11 12.88
CA GLN A 384 -17.61 9.29 11.46
C GLN A 384 -16.20 9.86 11.28
N LEU A 385 -15.45 10.13 12.35
CA LEU A 385 -14.06 10.62 12.26
C LEU A 385 -13.12 9.68 11.47
N GLY A 386 -13.47 8.40 11.39
CA GLY A 386 -12.73 7.42 10.60
C GLY A 386 -12.90 7.51 9.09
N ARG A 387 -13.83 8.35 8.61
CA ARG A 387 -14.08 8.51 7.19
C ARG A 387 -12.90 9.19 6.52
N GLU A 388 -12.32 8.56 5.49
CA GLU A 388 -11.31 9.18 4.65
C GLU A 388 -11.97 10.11 3.63
N TRP A 389 -11.54 11.37 3.60
CA TRP A 389 -12.00 12.34 2.63
C TRP A 389 -11.15 12.22 1.36
N GLU A 390 -11.81 11.82 0.27
CA GLU A 390 -11.16 11.77 -1.05
C GLU A 390 -11.42 13.08 -1.78
N TRP A 391 -10.35 13.79 -2.11
CA TRP A 391 -10.41 15.06 -2.84
C TRP A 391 -9.24 15.18 -3.82
N GLU A 392 -9.43 15.88 -4.93
CA GLU A 392 -8.37 16.15 -5.90
C GLU A 392 -7.90 17.60 -5.82
N GLU A 393 -8.83 18.55 -5.75
CA GLU A 393 -8.57 19.98 -5.85
C GLU A 393 -8.93 20.73 -4.57
N THR A 394 -10.07 20.43 -3.96
CA THR A 394 -10.62 21.12 -2.79
C THR A 394 -10.23 20.37 -1.52
N PRO A 395 -9.27 20.86 -0.70
CA PRO A 395 -8.90 20.21 0.57
C PRO A 395 -10.11 20.03 1.46
N GLU A 396 -10.27 18.82 2.00
CA GLU A 396 -11.40 18.41 2.84
C GLU A 396 -10.87 17.71 4.09
N VAL A 397 -11.21 18.22 5.30
CA VAL A 397 -10.62 17.81 6.57
C VAL A 397 -11.67 17.82 7.68
N SER A 398 -11.53 16.95 8.68
CA SER A 398 -12.32 16.97 9.91
C SER A 398 -11.58 17.68 11.04
N LEU A 399 -12.33 18.40 11.89
CA LEU A 399 -11.84 19.07 13.10
C LEU A 399 -12.66 18.64 14.31
N HIS A 400 -11.98 18.37 15.43
CA HIS A 400 -12.61 18.11 16.72
C HIS A 400 -11.82 18.71 17.87
N ILE A 401 -12.51 19.19 18.91
CA ILE A 401 -11.93 19.75 20.12
C ILE A 401 -12.00 18.71 21.23
N VAL A 402 -10.86 18.32 21.76
CA VAL A 402 -10.73 17.29 22.79
C VAL A 402 -10.34 17.87 24.14
N ASP A 403 -10.76 17.22 25.22
CA ASP A 403 -10.49 17.70 26.57
C ASP A 403 -9.06 17.39 27.05
N ASP A 404 -8.49 16.29 26.56
CA ASP A 404 -7.16 15.84 26.95
C ASP A 404 -6.55 14.87 25.89
N LEU A 405 -5.26 14.57 26.06
CA LEU A 405 -4.51 13.68 25.20
C LEU A 405 -5.04 12.23 25.22
N ASP A 406 -5.55 11.75 26.38
CA ASP A 406 -6.06 10.38 26.48
C ASP A 406 -7.33 10.18 25.65
N SER A 407 -8.19 11.19 25.65
CA SER A 407 -9.36 11.26 24.77
C SER A 407 -8.95 11.25 23.30
N ALA A 408 -7.94 12.03 22.91
CA ALA A 408 -7.43 12.06 21.55
C ALA A 408 -6.86 10.70 21.12
N ILE A 409 -6.06 10.05 21.96
CA ILE A 409 -5.52 8.71 21.74
C ILE A 409 -6.65 7.68 21.58
N SER A 410 -7.66 7.74 22.45
CA SER A 410 -8.81 6.83 22.41
C SER A 410 -9.60 6.97 21.11
N LEU A 411 -9.85 8.20 20.65
CA LEU A 411 -10.53 8.48 19.39
C LEU A 411 -9.72 7.96 18.19
N PHE A 412 -8.41 8.23 18.19
CA PHE A 412 -7.53 7.72 17.14
C PHE A 412 -7.54 6.19 17.08
N ASN A 413 -7.30 5.53 18.20
CA ASN A 413 -7.25 4.05 18.24
C ASN A 413 -8.57 3.39 17.85
N ARG A 414 -9.70 4.07 18.08
CA ARG A 414 -11.05 3.55 17.81
C ARG A 414 -11.54 3.81 16.40
N TYR A 415 -11.31 5.02 15.87
CA TYR A 415 -11.97 5.46 14.63
C TYR A 415 -11.01 5.66 13.46
N SER A 416 -9.70 5.87 13.71
CA SER A 416 -8.76 6.09 12.61
C SER A 416 -8.53 4.81 11.79
N PRO A 417 -7.99 4.95 10.57
CA PRO A 417 -7.49 3.80 9.81
C PRO A 417 -6.22 3.19 10.42
N GLN A 418 -5.79 3.64 11.62
CA GLN A 418 -4.57 3.21 12.30
C GLN A 418 -3.35 3.24 11.38
N PHE A 419 -3.10 4.40 10.79
CA PHE A 419 -2.06 4.58 9.79
C PHE A 419 -1.02 5.63 10.24
N THR A 420 -1.24 6.90 9.93
CA THR A 420 -0.30 8.00 10.27
C THR A 420 -0.93 8.91 11.31
N VAL A 421 -0.17 9.23 12.36
CA VAL A 421 -0.54 10.22 13.37
C VAL A 421 0.64 11.08 13.78
N SER A 422 0.40 12.37 14.01
CA SER A 422 1.39 13.29 14.57
C SER A 422 0.84 13.95 15.81
N LEU A 423 1.70 14.09 16.84
CA LEU A 423 1.41 14.85 18.06
C LEU A 423 2.30 16.09 18.10
N LEU A 424 1.69 17.26 18.18
CA LEU A 424 2.40 18.49 18.47
C LEU A 424 2.40 18.72 19.99
N SER A 425 3.53 18.44 20.59
CA SER A 425 3.87 18.68 21.99
C SER A 425 5.39 18.84 22.09
N ASP A 426 5.85 19.75 22.94
CA ASP A 426 7.27 19.98 23.16
C ASP A 426 7.83 19.15 24.35
N ASP A 427 6.97 18.40 25.05
CA ASP A 427 7.35 17.53 26.16
C ASP A 427 7.77 16.13 25.65
N PRO A 428 9.08 15.75 25.79
CA PRO A 428 9.54 14.42 25.35
C PRO A 428 8.89 13.25 26.10
N GLN A 429 8.41 13.45 27.32
CA GLN A 429 7.72 12.40 28.08
C GLN A 429 6.32 12.18 27.52
N VAL A 430 5.63 13.25 27.18
CA VAL A 430 4.32 13.20 26.49
C VAL A 430 4.47 12.53 25.13
N GLN A 431 5.49 12.88 24.35
CA GLN A 431 5.80 12.25 23.07
C GLN A 431 6.07 10.74 23.22
N SER A 432 6.88 10.34 24.20
CA SER A 432 7.18 8.92 24.45
C SER A 432 5.93 8.15 24.91
N ARG A 433 5.11 8.73 25.77
CA ARG A 433 3.82 8.15 26.20
C ARG A 433 2.88 7.97 25.01
N PHE A 434 2.75 9.00 24.19
CA PHE A 434 1.93 8.97 22.98
C PHE A 434 2.36 7.87 22.02
N TYR A 435 3.66 7.80 21.71
CA TYR A 435 4.22 6.77 20.83
C TYR A 435 3.86 5.34 21.28
N ASN A 436 3.88 5.09 22.59
CA ASN A 436 3.56 3.78 23.16
C ASN A 436 2.05 3.49 23.25
N ALA A 437 1.20 4.52 23.20
CA ALA A 437 -0.24 4.39 23.43
C ALA A 437 -1.06 4.33 22.14
N VAL A 438 -0.55 4.86 21.03
CA VAL A 438 -1.28 4.88 19.76
C VAL A 438 -1.09 3.60 18.93
N ASN A 439 -2.16 3.13 18.33
CA ASN A 439 -2.15 1.99 17.42
C ASN A 439 -1.85 2.47 15.99
N ALA A 440 -0.61 2.93 15.76
CA ALA A 440 -0.19 3.43 14.46
C ALA A 440 1.23 2.98 14.13
N PRO A 441 1.51 2.58 12.87
CA PRO A 441 2.87 2.28 12.42
C PRO A 441 3.71 3.54 12.17
N PHE A 442 3.08 4.69 11.91
CA PHE A 442 3.74 5.94 11.56
C PHE A 442 3.35 7.02 12.55
N VAL A 443 4.25 7.28 13.49
CA VAL A 443 4.06 8.27 14.55
C VAL A 443 5.09 9.38 14.38
N GLY A 444 4.62 10.62 14.28
CA GLY A 444 5.45 11.81 14.09
C GLY A 444 5.14 12.90 15.09
N ASP A 445 5.87 13.98 14.99
CA ASP A 445 5.72 15.18 15.78
C ASP A 445 5.54 16.46 14.95
N GLY A 446 5.33 16.30 13.64
CA GLY A 446 5.24 17.37 12.66
C GLY A 446 4.24 17.12 11.55
N PHE A 447 4.59 17.54 10.33
CA PHE A 447 3.73 17.33 9.16
C PHE A 447 3.51 15.84 8.87
N THR A 448 2.30 15.49 8.43
CA THR A 448 1.91 14.08 8.29
C THR A 448 2.46 13.41 7.02
N ARG A 449 2.92 14.22 6.06
CA ARG A 449 3.35 13.81 4.72
C ARG A 449 4.76 13.22 4.64
N TRP A 450 5.46 12.99 5.76
CA TRP A 450 6.84 12.51 5.78
C TRP A 450 7.03 11.05 5.31
N VAL A 451 5.97 10.27 5.28
CA VAL A 451 5.99 8.82 4.94
C VAL A 451 5.25 8.56 3.62
N ASP A 452 5.38 9.39 2.61
CA ASP A 452 4.55 9.31 1.40
C ASP A 452 5.18 8.55 0.21
N GLY A 453 6.00 7.57 0.48
CA GLY A 453 6.63 6.75 -0.56
C GLY A 453 7.78 7.45 -1.28
N GLN A 454 8.34 8.50 -0.71
CA GLN A 454 9.50 9.22 -1.25
C GLN A 454 10.79 8.83 -0.53
N TYR A 455 10.95 7.53 -0.26
CA TYR A 455 12.16 7.01 0.35
C TYR A 455 12.41 7.53 1.78
N ALA A 456 11.39 7.52 2.64
CA ALA A 456 11.52 7.94 4.03
C ALA A 456 12.70 7.27 4.76
N LEU A 457 13.05 6.05 4.37
CA LEU A 457 14.24 5.33 4.81
C LEU A 457 15.39 5.34 3.78
N ASN A 458 15.40 6.28 2.83
CA ASN A 458 16.36 6.35 1.72
C ASN A 458 16.38 5.09 0.84
N LYS A 459 15.24 4.41 0.70
CA LYS A 459 15.07 3.19 -0.10
C LYS A 459 13.76 3.24 -0.87
N PRO A 460 13.68 2.61 -2.06
CA PRO A 460 12.40 2.42 -2.74
C PRO A 460 11.42 1.62 -1.86
N GLU A 461 10.18 2.06 -1.81
CA GLU A 461 9.16 1.50 -0.93
C GLU A 461 8.17 0.66 -1.72
N LEU A 462 7.95 -0.59 -1.28
CA LEU A 462 6.97 -1.50 -1.84
C LEU A 462 5.56 -1.21 -1.33
N GLY A 463 5.45 -0.76 -0.09
CA GLY A 463 4.18 -0.45 0.55
C GLY A 463 4.35 0.16 1.93
N LEU A 464 3.28 0.81 2.37
CA LEU A 464 3.10 1.36 3.71
C LEU A 464 1.94 0.60 4.34
N SER A 465 2.17 -0.13 5.42
CA SER A 465 1.16 -0.98 6.03
C SER A 465 0.43 -0.28 7.16
N ASN A 466 -0.90 -0.41 7.18
CA ASN A 466 -1.72 -0.02 8.31
C ASN A 466 -1.53 -0.99 9.49
N TRP A 467 -1.81 -0.50 10.69
CA TRP A 467 -1.85 -1.30 11.90
C TRP A 467 -3.20 -1.99 12.04
N GLU A 468 -3.38 -3.12 11.37
CA GLU A 468 -4.65 -3.85 11.39
C GLU A 468 -4.80 -4.69 12.65
N SER A 469 -5.90 -4.50 13.39
CA SER A 469 -6.22 -5.26 14.59
C SER A 469 -5.08 -5.28 15.61
N GLY A 470 -4.38 -4.17 15.78
CA GLY A 470 -3.28 -4.01 16.72
C GLY A 470 -2.00 -4.73 16.31
N ARG A 471 -1.81 -5.04 15.03
CA ARG A 471 -0.60 -5.70 14.52
C ARG A 471 -0.30 -5.36 13.07
N LEU A 472 0.97 -5.50 12.71
CA LEU A 472 1.44 -5.49 11.32
C LEU A 472 1.67 -6.95 10.88
N PHE A 473 1.20 -7.28 9.69
CA PHE A 473 1.43 -8.61 9.11
C PHE A 473 2.76 -8.70 8.36
N ALA A 474 3.35 -7.56 7.99
CA ALA A 474 4.69 -7.45 7.45
C ALA A 474 5.72 -7.18 8.56
N ARG A 475 7.01 -7.31 8.24
CA ARG A 475 8.12 -7.10 9.18
C ARG A 475 8.25 -5.67 9.70
N SER A 476 7.90 -4.71 8.85
CA SER A 476 7.94 -3.29 9.19
C SER A 476 6.77 -2.55 8.54
N ALA A 477 6.45 -1.39 9.08
CA ALA A 477 5.43 -0.51 8.55
C ALA A 477 5.76 -0.02 7.12
N ILE A 478 7.02 0.31 6.88
CA ILE A 478 7.56 0.56 5.54
C ILE A 478 8.15 -0.74 5.01
N LEU A 479 7.49 -1.33 4.00
CA LEU A 479 8.02 -2.47 3.30
C LEU A 479 8.94 -2.01 2.18
N SER A 480 10.19 -2.44 2.22
CA SER A 480 11.20 -2.21 1.18
C SER A 480 11.74 -3.55 0.69
N GLY A 481 12.27 -3.62 -0.53
CA GLY A 481 12.70 -4.88 -1.14
C GLY A 481 13.73 -5.65 -0.32
N ASP A 482 14.70 -4.97 0.28
CA ASP A 482 15.73 -5.53 1.15
C ASP A 482 15.20 -5.92 2.55
N GLY A 483 13.99 -5.52 2.91
CA GLY A 483 13.29 -5.91 4.13
C GLY A 483 12.49 -7.22 4.00
N VAL A 484 12.32 -7.75 2.78
CA VAL A 484 11.56 -8.98 2.50
C VAL A 484 12.47 -10.19 2.70
N PHE A 485 12.63 -10.65 3.92
CA PHE A 485 13.45 -11.80 4.26
C PHE A 485 12.96 -12.52 5.53
N THR A 486 13.45 -13.72 5.77
CA THR A 486 13.30 -14.44 7.04
C THR A 486 14.66 -14.77 7.64
N LEU A 487 14.69 -15.18 8.90
CA LEU A 487 15.89 -15.74 9.53
C LEU A 487 15.77 -17.25 9.56
N ARG A 488 16.77 -17.92 9.00
CA ARG A 488 16.90 -19.37 9.09
C ARG A 488 18.01 -19.71 10.07
N SER A 489 17.75 -20.71 10.91
CA SER A 489 18.77 -21.25 11.82
C SER A 489 19.64 -22.23 11.07
N ARG A 490 20.96 -22.01 11.13
CA ARG A 490 21.97 -22.93 10.61
C ARG A 490 22.77 -23.48 11.77
N MET A 491 22.73 -24.78 11.96
CA MET A 491 23.55 -25.48 12.97
C MET A 491 24.80 -26.04 12.30
N THR A 492 25.94 -25.91 12.98
CA THR A 492 27.19 -26.56 12.60
C THR A 492 27.69 -27.35 13.80
N GLN A 493 27.85 -28.68 13.65
CA GLN A 493 28.42 -29.53 14.65
C GLN A 493 29.93 -29.66 14.43
N ILE A 494 30.71 -29.36 15.45
CA ILE A 494 32.18 -29.36 15.42
C ILE A 494 32.67 -30.64 16.08
N ASP A 495 32.12 -31.00 17.24
CA ASP A 495 32.43 -32.24 17.94
C ASP A 495 31.29 -33.25 17.72
N LEU A 496 31.61 -34.36 17.03
CA LEU A 496 30.66 -35.43 16.69
C LEU A 496 30.27 -36.29 17.88
N THR A 497 30.93 -36.17 19.03
CA THR A 497 30.65 -36.93 20.25
C THR A 497 29.60 -36.26 21.14
N VAL A 498 29.27 -35.00 20.88
CA VAL A 498 28.28 -34.23 21.65
C VAL A 498 26.91 -34.87 21.57
N LYS A 499 26.32 -35.09 22.71
CA LYS A 499 24.93 -35.57 22.91
C LYS A 499 24.16 -34.49 23.67
N ARG A 500 22.90 -34.26 23.26
CA ARG A 500 21.97 -33.35 23.92
C ARG A 500 21.04 -34.14 24.83
#